data_3d78c4950682e87124a8988741f90bf2
#
_entry.id   3d78c4950682e87124a8988741f90bf2
#
_cell.length_a   1.000
_cell.length_b   1.000
_cell.length_c   1.000
_cell.angle_alpha   90.00
_cell.angle_beta   90.00
_cell.angle_gamma   90.00
#
_symmetry.space_group_name_H-M   'P 1'
#
loop_
_entity.id
_entity.type
_entity.pdbx_description
1 polymer ?
#
loop_
_entity_poly.entity_id
_entity_poly.type
_entity_poly.pdbx_seq_one_letter_code
_entity_poly.pdbx_strand_id
1 'polypeptide(L)'
;GLICVGVYVIGLLRSVLIKKDTGIVVRSLKEIDIFTLLLLASLFVVIAGIGKAGVIDLVAGFFKTASNGNLFVMYTMIVWFSVILSAFIDNIPYVATMLPVVTALNAGMGIEGSYLLYFGLLAGATLGGNLTPIGASANITGLGILRKEGYNVKAGTFMKLSVPFTL
;
A
#
# COMPACT_ATOMS: atom_id res chain seq x y z
N GLY A 1 -10.43 -12.68 0.19
CA GLY A 1 -9.77 -13.39 1.27
C GLY A 1 -10.26 -14.82 1.44
N LEU A 2 -11.52 -15.04 1.89
CA LEU A 2 -12.08 -16.37 2.20
C LEU A 2 -12.07 -17.33 0.99
N ILE A 3 -12.38 -16.82 -0.20
CA ILE A 3 -12.37 -17.64 -1.44
C ILE A 3 -10.95 -18.13 -1.74
N CYS A 4 -9.94 -17.26 -1.63
CA CYS A 4 -8.54 -17.65 -1.85
C CYS A 4 -8.08 -18.70 -0.84
N VAL A 5 -8.43 -18.53 0.43
CA VAL A 5 -8.14 -19.52 1.48
C VAL A 5 -8.84 -20.86 1.16
N GLY A 6 -10.11 -20.82 0.75
CA GLY A 6 -10.86 -22.03 0.35
C GLY A 6 -10.20 -22.77 -0.81
N VAL A 7 -9.84 -22.07 -1.88
CA VAL A 7 -9.14 -22.66 -3.04
C VAL A 7 -7.79 -23.22 -2.64
N TYR A 8 -7.04 -22.52 -1.79
CA TYR A 8 -5.75 -22.98 -1.29
C TYR A 8 -5.87 -24.26 -0.46
N VAL A 9 -6.83 -24.31 0.48
CA VAL A 9 -7.10 -25.50 1.31
C VAL A 9 -7.52 -26.70 0.44
N ILE A 10 -8.42 -26.47 -0.56
CA ILE A 10 -8.82 -27.51 -1.50
C ILE A 10 -7.60 -28.02 -2.30
N GLY A 11 -6.73 -27.13 -2.75
CA GLY A 11 -5.48 -27.48 -3.45
C GLY A 11 -4.55 -28.34 -2.60
N LEU A 12 -4.37 -27.98 -1.32
CA LEU A 12 -3.58 -28.75 -0.36
C LEU A 12 -4.19 -30.14 -0.11
N LEU A 13 -5.50 -30.20 0.17
CA LEU A 13 -6.21 -31.47 0.38
C LEU A 13 -6.10 -32.39 -0.83
N ARG A 14 -6.30 -31.86 -2.04
CA ARG A 14 -6.12 -32.61 -3.28
C ARG A 14 -4.70 -33.16 -3.41
N SER A 15 -3.68 -32.35 -3.10
CA SER A 15 -2.29 -32.78 -3.22
C SER A 15 -1.94 -33.87 -2.20
N VAL A 16 -2.40 -33.74 -0.98
CA VAL A 16 -2.18 -34.75 0.07
C VAL A 16 -2.96 -36.04 -0.22
N LEU A 17 -4.25 -35.95 -0.60
CA LEU A 17 -5.10 -37.13 -0.75
C LEU A 17 -4.85 -37.86 -2.08
N ILE A 18 -4.65 -37.13 -3.20
CA ILE A 18 -4.52 -37.71 -4.53
C ILE A 18 -3.06 -37.99 -4.87
N LYS A 19 -2.17 -37.03 -4.65
CA LYS A 19 -0.74 -37.15 -4.99
C LYS A 19 0.08 -37.79 -3.87
N LYS A 20 -0.49 -38.00 -2.68
CA LYS A 20 0.20 -38.51 -1.49
C LYS A 20 1.48 -37.72 -1.12
N ASP A 21 1.58 -36.46 -1.53
CA ASP A 21 2.69 -35.56 -1.22
C ASP A 21 2.40 -34.80 0.08
N THR A 22 2.74 -35.43 1.19
CA THR A 22 2.63 -34.81 2.53
C THR A 22 3.67 -33.69 2.74
N GLY A 23 4.74 -33.67 1.97
CA GLY A 23 5.79 -32.65 2.02
C GLY A 23 5.32 -31.28 1.52
N ILE A 24 4.23 -31.22 0.75
CA ILE A 24 3.68 -29.95 0.25
C ILE A 24 3.23 -29.02 1.37
N VAL A 25 2.63 -29.57 2.44
CA VAL A 25 2.17 -28.79 3.60
C VAL A 25 3.35 -28.11 4.28
N VAL A 26 4.44 -28.86 4.50
CA VAL A 26 5.66 -28.32 5.14
C VAL A 26 6.33 -27.28 4.24
N ARG A 27 6.38 -27.50 2.94
CA ARG A 27 6.91 -26.52 1.96
C ARG A 27 6.07 -25.25 1.97
N SER A 28 4.75 -25.36 1.90
CA SER A 28 3.84 -24.21 1.93
C SER A 28 3.94 -23.41 3.23
N LEU A 29 4.10 -24.05 4.37
CA LEU A 29 4.31 -23.38 5.64
C LEU A 29 5.65 -22.63 5.70
N LYS A 30 6.71 -23.19 5.07
CA LYS A 30 8.02 -22.52 4.97
C LYS A 30 8.03 -21.32 4.02
N GLU A 31 7.10 -21.27 3.07
CA GLU A 31 6.94 -20.16 2.14
C GLU A 31 6.17 -18.97 2.75
N ILE A 32 5.55 -19.16 3.94
CA ILE A 32 4.91 -18.06 4.65
C ILE A 32 5.98 -17.06 5.08
N ASP A 33 5.88 -15.85 4.57
CA ASP A 33 6.74 -14.73 4.95
C ASP A 33 6.31 -14.15 6.30
N ILE A 34 6.76 -14.80 7.37
CA ILE A 34 6.49 -14.39 8.74
C ILE A 34 7.03 -12.97 9.01
N PHE A 35 8.13 -12.60 8.36
CA PHE A 35 8.71 -11.26 8.53
C PHE A 35 7.76 -10.18 8.02
N THR A 36 7.18 -10.35 6.84
CA THR A 36 6.17 -9.43 6.30
C THR A 36 4.91 -9.38 7.16
N LEU A 37 4.45 -10.53 7.68
CA LEU A 37 3.29 -10.55 8.58
C LEU A 37 3.56 -9.79 9.89
N LEU A 38 4.73 -9.97 10.50
CA LEU A 38 5.13 -9.23 11.70
C LEU A 38 5.29 -7.74 11.41
N LEU A 39 5.84 -7.37 10.26
CA LEU A 39 5.95 -5.97 9.82
C LEU A 39 4.57 -5.33 9.72
N LEU A 40 3.62 -5.98 9.07
CA LEU A 40 2.24 -5.48 8.97
C LEU A 40 1.56 -5.37 10.34
N ALA A 41 1.72 -6.39 11.18
CA ALA A 41 1.16 -6.37 12.54
C ALA A 41 1.74 -5.21 13.37
N SER A 42 3.06 -5.01 13.35
CA SER A 42 3.71 -3.90 14.04
C SER A 42 3.29 -2.54 13.50
N LEU A 43 3.09 -2.43 12.18
CA LEU A 43 2.57 -1.22 11.56
C LEU A 43 1.19 -0.84 12.09
N PHE A 44 0.26 -1.81 12.21
CA PHE A 44 -1.07 -1.53 12.77
C PHE A 44 -1.01 -1.10 14.23
N VAL A 45 -0.09 -1.64 15.03
CA VAL A 45 0.13 -1.19 16.41
C VAL A 45 0.60 0.27 16.45
N VAL A 46 1.55 0.63 15.58
CA VAL A 46 2.05 2.02 15.46
C VAL A 46 0.92 2.96 15.03
N ILE A 47 0.12 2.60 14.02
CA ILE A 47 -1.03 3.40 13.56
C ILE A 47 -2.04 3.61 14.68
N ALA A 48 -2.35 2.57 15.46
CA ALA A 48 -3.23 2.69 16.61
C ALA A 48 -2.66 3.64 17.69
N GLY A 49 -1.34 3.62 17.91
CA GLY A 49 -0.64 4.55 18.79
C GLY A 49 -0.73 6.00 18.29
N ILE A 50 -0.47 6.24 17.01
CA ILE A 50 -0.58 7.55 16.36
C ILE A 50 -2.01 8.08 16.45
N GLY A 51 -3.02 7.21 16.26
CA GLY A 51 -4.43 7.58 16.42
C GLY A 51 -4.76 8.04 17.84
N LYS A 52 -4.30 7.30 18.87
CA LYS A 52 -4.49 7.68 20.27
C LYS A 52 -3.76 8.97 20.65
N ALA A 53 -2.65 9.29 20.00
CA ALA A 53 -1.90 10.52 20.21
C ALA A 53 -2.56 11.76 19.55
N GLY A 54 -3.69 11.62 18.85
CA GLY A 54 -4.39 12.71 18.18
C GLY A 54 -3.72 13.22 16.90
N VAL A 55 -2.69 12.57 16.42
CA VAL A 55 -1.96 12.98 15.21
C VAL A 55 -2.85 12.87 13.96
N ILE A 56 -3.73 11.87 13.92
CA ILE A 56 -4.69 11.70 12.83
C ILE A 56 -5.59 12.94 12.71
N ASP A 57 -6.11 13.41 13.83
CA ASP A 57 -6.99 14.60 13.89
C ASP A 57 -6.23 15.88 13.50
N LEU A 58 -4.96 16.00 13.89
CA LEU A 58 -4.12 17.13 13.50
C LEU A 58 -3.90 17.16 11.97
N VAL A 59 -3.57 16.03 11.37
CA VAL A 59 -3.36 15.92 9.92
C VAL A 59 -4.67 16.16 9.16
N ALA A 60 -5.78 15.59 9.62
CA ALA A 60 -7.10 15.84 9.04
C ALA A 60 -7.50 17.31 9.16
N GLY A 61 -7.25 17.94 10.31
CA GLY A 61 -7.46 19.37 10.55
C GLY A 61 -6.67 20.25 9.59
N PHE A 62 -5.40 19.91 9.33
CA PHE A 62 -4.56 20.59 8.35
C PHE A 62 -5.19 20.57 6.95
N PHE A 63 -5.56 19.37 6.45
CA PHE A 63 -6.22 19.27 5.15
C PHE A 63 -7.52 20.06 5.06
N LYS A 64 -8.33 20.03 6.12
CA LYS A 64 -9.60 20.73 6.20
C LYS A 64 -9.42 22.26 6.15
N THR A 65 -8.46 22.77 6.92
CA THR A 65 -8.15 24.20 6.96
C THR A 65 -7.53 24.67 5.64
N ALA A 66 -6.55 23.94 5.11
CA ALA A 66 -5.86 24.31 3.86
C ALA A 66 -6.78 24.26 2.63
N SER A 67 -7.78 23.36 2.64
CA SER A 67 -8.77 23.28 1.56
C SER A 67 -9.92 24.27 1.67
N ASN A 68 -10.04 25.01 2.79
CA ASN A 68 -11.20 25.88 3.10
C ASN A 68 -12.55 25.15 2.95
N GLY A 69 -12.60 23.84 3.19
CA GLY A 69 -13.79 23.01 3.00
C GLY A 69 -14.15 22.72 1.55
N ASN A 70 -13.33 23.13 0.57
CA ASN A 70 -13.54 22.82 -0.83
C ASN A 70 -13.10 21.37 -1.13
N LEU A 71 -14.06 20.54 -1.52
CA LEU A 71 -13.83 19.11 -1.77
C LEU A 71 -12.81 18.87 -2.90
N PHE A 72 -12.86 19.66 -3.97
CA PHE A 72 -11.93 19.51 -5.09
C PHE A 72 -10.48 19.83 -4.67
N VAL A 73 -10.29 20.90 -3.91
CA VAL A 73 -8.98 21.28 -3.38
C VAL A 73 -8.47 20.18 -2.44
N MET A 74 -9.32 19.70 -1.54
CA MET A 74 -8.97 18.62 -0.61
C MET A 74 -8.58 17.34 -1.34
N TYR A 75 -9.36 16.94 -2.34
CA TYR A 75 -9.04 15.79 -3.21
C TYR A 75 -7.68 15.96 -3.87
N THR A 76 -7.44 17.11 -4.51
CA THR A 76 -6.18 17.40 -5.19
C THR A 76 -4.99 17.36 -4.23
N MET A 77 -5.15 17.93 -3.04
CA MET A 77 -4.12 17.88 -2.00
C MET A 77 -3.83 16.44 -1.56
N ILE A 78 -4.86 15.62 -1.32
CA ILE A 78 -4.68 14.22 -0.94
C ILE A 78 -3.96 13.44 -2.04
N VAL A 79 -4.35 13.61 -3.30
CA VAL A 79 -3.72 12.95 -4.44
C VAL A 79 -2.23 13.30 -4.50
N TRP A 80 -1.87 14.59 -4.57
CA TRP A 80 -0.48 14.99 -4.71
C TRP A 80 0.39 14.69 -3.49
N PHE A 81 -0.18 14.86 -2.30
CA PHE A 81 0.50 14.46 -1.06
C PHE A 81 0.78 12.95 -1.05
N SER A 82 -0.20 12.15 -1.50
CA SER A 82 -0.04 10.70 -1.63
C SER A 82 1.00 10.33 -2.67
N VAL A 83 1.02 11.00 -3.82
CA VAL A 83 2.03 10.77 -4.88
C VAL A 83 3.44 11.01 -4.32
N ILE A 84 3.64 12.14 -3.64
CA ILE A 84 4.97 12.51 -3.12
C ILE A 84 5.43 11.53 -2.04
N LEU A 85 4.59 11.23 -1.05
CA LEU A 85 4.99 10.36 0.06
C LEU A 85 5.12 8.90 -0.36
N SER A 86 4.20 8.39 -1.19
CA SER A 86 4.25 7.01 -1.66
C SER A 86 5.40 6.76 -2.66
N ALA A 87 6.00 7.81 -3.20
CA ALA A 87 7.24 7.67 -3.96
C ALA A 87 8.42 7.13 -3.13
N PHE A 88 8.38 7.31 -1.81
CA PHE A 88 9.45 6.90 -0.89
C PHE A 88 9.01 5.87 0.16
N ILE A 89 7.71 5.72 0.35
CA ILE A 89 7.10 4.79 1.30
C ILE A 89 6.26 3.79 0.51
N ASP A 90 6.44 2.50 0.78
CA ASP A 90 5.64 1.45 0.11
C ASP A 90 4.13 1.73 0.26
N ASN A 91 3.37 1.43 -0.78
CA ASN A 91 1.93 1.73 -0.88
C ASN A 91 1.13 1.17 0.29
N ILE A 92 1.42 -0.05 0.75
CA ILE A 92 0.65 -0.71 1.81
C ILE A 92 0.75 0.04 3.13
N PRO A 93 1.96 0.28 3.71
CA PRO A 93 2.09 1.06 4.93
C PRO A 93 1.60 2.50 4.78
N TYR A 94 1.81 3.13 3.63
CA TYR A 94 1.34 4.48 3.39
C TYR A 94 -0.19 4.56 3.44
N VAL A 95 -0.88 3.74 2.64
CA VAL A 95 -2.36 3.72 2.61
C VAL A 95 -2.93 3.35 3.97
N ALA A 96 -2.37 2.36 4.66
CA ALA A 96 -2.82 1.96 5.99
C ALA A 96 -2.73 3.12 7.01
N THR A 97 -1.70 3.96 6.91
CA THR A 97 -1.52 5.13 7.80
C THR A 97 -2.46 6.28 7.44
N MET A 98 -2.69 6.52 6.14
CA MET A 98 -3.53 7.63 5.67
C MET A 98 -5.04 7.32 5.69
N LEU A 99 -5.41 6.04 5.69
CA LEU A 99 -6.81 5.64 5.69
C LEU A 99 -7.61 6.21 6.88
N PRO A 100 -7.14 6.17 8.13
CA PRO A 100 -7.80 6.82 9.26
C PRO A 100 -7.94 8.34 9.09
N VAL A 101 -6.95 9.02 8.49
CA VAL A 101 -6.99 10.46 8.22
C VAL A 101 -8.12 10.78 7.24
N VAL A 102 -8.20 10.04 6.13
CA VAL A 102 -9.29 10.21 5.14
C VAL A 102 -10.65 9.89 5.77
N THR A 103 -10.72 8.88 6.64
CA THR A 103 -11.95 8.57 7.39
C THR A 103 -12.38 9.72 8.28
N ALA A 104 -11.45 10.36 8.99
CA ALA A 104 -11.73 11.53 9.84
C ALA A 104 -12.17 12.76 9.00
N LEU A 105 -11.60 12.94 7.81
CA LEU A 105 -12.02 13.98 6.87
C LEU A 105 -13.46 13.76 6.39
N ASN A 106 -13.82 12.52 6.13
CA ASN A 106 -15.15 12.13 5.65
C ASN A 106 -16.25 12.22 6.72
N ALA A 107 -15.93 12.24 8.00
CA ALA A 107 -16.89 12.25 9.11
C ALA A 107 -17.84 13.47 9.13
N GLY A 108 -17.65 14.45 8.27
CA GLY A 108 -18.55 15.61 8.11
C GLY A 108 -19.03 15.84 6.68
N MET A 109 -18.77 14.90 5.77
CA MET A 109 -19.11 15.03 4.35
C MET A 109 -20.21 14.04 3.97
N GLY A 110 -21.05 14.40 2.98
CA GLY A 110 -22.04 13.48 2.42
C GLY A 110 -21.38 12.27 1.74
N ILE A 111 -22.18 11.22 1.50
CA ILE A 111 -21.72 9.92 0.99
C ILE A 111 -20.90 10.04 -0.30
N GLU A 112 -21.27 10.94 -1.23
CA GLU A 112 -20.57 11.12 -2.51
C GLU A 112 -19.15 11.68 -2.34
N GLY A 113 -18.95 12.63 -1.43
CA GLY A 113 -17.63 13.18 -1.13
C GLY A 113 -16.69 12.17 -0.49
N SER A 114 -17.25 11.22 0.26
CA SER A 114 -16.52 10.19 0.98
C SER A 114 -15.73 9.27 0.03
N TYR A 115 -16.35 8.73 -0.99
CA TYR A 115 -15.68 7.85 -1.95
C TYR A 115 -14.57 8.55 -2.72
N LEU A 116 -14.77 9.82 -3.09
CA LEU A 116 -13.80 10.60 -3.85
C LEU A 116 -12.45 10.68 -3.14
N LEU A 117 -12.43 10.95 -1.83
CA LEU A 117 -11.20 11.06 -1.05
C LEU A 117 -10.47 9.71 -0.92
N TYR A 118 -11.20 8.61 -0.77
CA TYR A 118 -10.58 7.27 -0.77
C TYR A 118 -9.97 6.92 -2.13
N PHE A 119 -10.67 7.22 -3.23
CA PHE A 119 -10.11 7.03 -4.56
C PHE A 119 -8.90 7.93 -4.80
N GLY A 120 -8.93 9.17 -4.32
CA GLY A 120 -7.77 10.08 -4.38
C GLY A 120 -6.55 9.52 -3.64
N LEU A 121 -6.76 8.99 -2.43
CA LEU A 121 -5.70 8.33 -1.67
C LEU A 121 -5.11 7.14 -2.43
N LEU A 122 -5.96 6.25 -2.94
CA LEU A 122 -5.53 5.04 -3.66
C LEU A 122 -4.82 5.38 -4.97
N ALA A 123 -5.38 6.30 -5.76
CA ALA A 123 -4.77 6.75 -7.01
C ALA A 123 -3.41 7.40 -6.75
N GLY A 124 -3.34 8.34 -5.81
CA GLY A 124 -2.10 9.01 -5.46
C GLY A 124 -1.03 8.05 -4.92
N ALA A 125 -1.40 7.13 -4.03
CA ALA A 125 -0.48 6.13 -3.52
C ALA A 125 0.06 5.21 -4.62
N THR A 126 -0.81 4.75 -5.54
CA THR A 126 -0.42 3.87 -6.64
C THR A 126 0.50 4.58 -7.63
N LEU A 127 0.15 5.80 -8.02
CA LEU A 127 0.98 6.62 -8.91
C LEU A 127 2.35 6.92 -8.26
N GLY A 128 2.33 7.35 -6.99
CA GLY A 128 3.55 7.63 -6.25
C GLY A 128 4.48 6.43 -6.16
N GLY A 129 3.95 5.26 -5.88
CA GLY A 129 4.72 4.00 -5.81
C GLY A 129 5.48 3.67 -7.10
N ASN A 130 5.00 4.15 -8.24
CA ASN A 130 5.68 3.93 -9.52
C ASN A 130 6.83 4.90 -9.78
N LEU A 131 6.91 6.05 -9.10
CA LEU A 131 7.88 7.11 -9.40
C LEU A 131 9.32 6.73 -9.12
N THR A 132 9.57 5.99 -8.03
CA THR A 132 10.92 5.63 -7.60
C THR A 132 11.14 4.12 -7.53
N PRO A 133 12.41 3.68 -7.56
CA PRO A 133 12.74 2.26 -7.37
C PRO A 133 12.30 1.67 -6.03
N ILE A 134 12.10 2.51 -5.01
CA ILE A 134 11.77 2.11 -3.63
C ILE A 134 10.32 2.39 -3.25
N GLY A 135 9.55 3.06 -4.11
CA GLY A 135 8.16 3.44 -3.83
C GLY A 135 7.18 2.27 -3.76
N ALA A 136 7.56 1.10 -4.28
CA ALA A 136 6.78 -0.11 -4.18
C ALA A 136 7.69 -1.34 -4.07
N SER A 137 7.29 -2.32 -3.26
CA SER A 137 7.99 -3.61 -3.10
C SER A 137 8.13 -4.36 -4.42
N ALA A 138 7.16 -4.19 -5.34
CA ALA A 138 7.24 -4.76 -6.69
C ALA A 138 8.43 -4.22 -7.49
N ASN A 139 8.73 -2.92 -7.39
CA ASN A 139 9.87 -2.29 -8.06
C ASN A 139 11.19 -2.84 -7.51
N ILE A 140 11.29 -2.93 -6.17
CA ILE A 140 12.47 -3.47 -5.48
C ILE A 140 12.72 -4.91 -5.94
N THR A 141 11.67 -5.73 -5.97
CA THR A 141 11.75 -7.13 -6.39
C THR A 141 12.16 -7.24 -7.86
N GLY A 142 11.52 -6.48 -8.75
CA GLY A 142 11.84 -6.47 -10.19
C GLY A 142 13.28 -6.06 -10.46
N LEU A 143 13.75 -4.99 -9.82
CA LEU A 143 15.15 -4.54 -9.91
C LEU A 143 16.13 -5.55 -9.30
N GLY A 144 15.71 -6.24 -8.25
CA GLY A 144 16.48 -7.33 -7.64
C GLY A 144 16.69 -8.51 -8.61
N ILE A 145 15.65 -8.89 -9.35
CA ILE A 145 15.72 -9.92 -10.40
C ILE A 145 16.66 -9.48 -11.53
N LEU A 146 16.48 -8.26 -12.06
CA LEU A 146 17.34 -7.72 -13.10
C LEU A 146 18.82 -7.72 -12.68
N ARG A 147 19.10 -7.37 -11.43
CA ARG A 147 20.47 -7.39 -10.89
C ARG A 147 21.05 -8.81 -10.85
N LYS A 148 20.27 -9.84 -10.52
CA LYS A 148 20.68 -11.23 -10.55
C LYS A 148 21.02 -11.70 -11.96
N GLU A 149 20.31 -11.18 -12.97
CA GLU A 149 20.56 -11.44 -14.40
C GLU A 149 21.69 -10.58 -14.99
N GLY A 150 22.42 -9.82 -14.17
CA GLY A 150 23.58 -9.03 -14.60
C GLY A 150 23.25 -7.60 -15.03
N TYR A 151 21.99 -7.17 -15.00
CA TYR A 151 21.60 -5.81 -15.34
C TYR A 151 21.64 -4.91 -14.11
N ASN A 152 22.42 -3.83 -14.16
CA ASN A 152 22.48 -2.85 -13.08
C ASN A 152 21.70 -1.58 -13.46
N VAL A 153 20.44 -1.53 -13.07
CA VAL A 153 19.56 -0.38 -13.31
C VAL A 153 19.74 0.64 -12.18
N LYS A 154 20.31 1.80 -12.51
CA LYS A 154 20.46 2.92 -11.57
C LYS A 154 19.11 3.61 -11.33
N ALA A 155 18.92 4.21 -10.15
CA ALA A 155 17.70 4.93 -9.80
C ALA A 155 17.31 6.00 -10.84
N GLY A 156 18.28 6.79 -11.32
CA GLY A 156 18.04 7.79 -12.36
C GLY A 156 17.57 7.20 -13.70
N THR A 157 18.05 6.01 -14.07
CA THR A 157 17.58 5.31 -15.30
C THR A 157 16.14 4.83 -15.12
N PHE A 158 15.80 4.28 -13.95
CA PHE A 158 14.45 3.90 -13.62
C PHE A 158 13.51 5.12 -13.69
N MET A 159 13.86 6.21 -13.01
CA MET A 159 13.03 7.42 -12.94
C MET A 159 12.85 8.11 -14.30
N LYS A 160 13.83 8.02 -15.20
CA LYS A 160 13.66 8.54 -16.58
C LYS A 160 12.54 7.87 -17.35
N LEU A 161 12.23 6.61 -17.03
CA LEU A 161 11.13 5.87 -17.64
C LEU A 161 9.85 6.00 -16.82
N SER A 162 9.94 5.88 -15.51
CA SER A 162 8.77 5.84 -14.63
C SER A 162 8.08 7.19 -14.47
N VAL A 163 8.83 8.30 -14.39
CA VAL A 163 8.23 9.63 -14.20
C VAL A 163 7.35 10.04 -15.39
N PRO A 164 7.82 9.98 -16.67
CA PRO A 164 6.96 10.31 -17.81
C PRO A 164 5.79 9.34 -18.01
N PHE A 165 5.92 8.11 -17.50
CA PHE A 165 4.83 7.12 -17.57
C PHE A 165 3.76 7.37 -16.52
N THR A 166 4.14 7.95 -15.37
CA THR A 166 3.25 8.12 -14.21
C THR A 166 2.54 9.48 -14.20
N LEU A 167 3.17 10.53 -14.69
CA LEU A 167 2.69 11.92 -14.75
C LEU A 167 2.24 12.31 -16.15
#